data_43a2aed3ea3a8f288163a8f97286f7bd
#
_entry.id   43a2aed3ea3a8f288163a8f97286f7bd
#
_cell.length_a   1.000
_cell.length_b   1.000
_cell.length_c   1.000
_cell.angle_alpha   90.00
_cell.angle_beta   90.00
_cell.angle_gamma   90.00
#
_symmetry.space_group_name_H-M   'P 1'
#
loop_
_entity.id
_entity.type
_entity.pdbx_description
1 polymer ?
#
loop_
_entity_poly.entity_id
_entity_poly.type
_entity_poly.pdbx_seq_one_letter_code
_entity_poly.pdbx_strand_id
1 'polypeptide(L)'
;MIKVKNLNGTAGRVPYGYDSWLHFWESKTGQRANSCNRVGCSVSGRSNLVGAHVKKVDSFDNSWYIVPLCQADNMRSDEFYVYGPLVPVNA
;
A
#
# COMPACT_ATOMS: atom_id res chain seq x y z
N MET A 1 -3.17 13.55 3.84
CA MET A 1 -3.10 12.22 4.47
C MET A 1 -4.41 11.50 4.29
N ILE A 2 -4.34 10.20 4.09
CA ILE A 2 -5.52 9.39 3.77
C ILE A 2 -5.66 8.32 4.84
N LYS A 3 -6.82 8.20 5.46
CA LYS A 3 -7.10 7.18 6.46
C LYS A 3 -7.47 5.88 5.75
N VAL A 4 -6.77 4.81 6.08
CA VAL A 4 -6.93 3.51 5.44
C VAL A 4 -6.98 2.38 6.47
N LYS A 5 -7.37 1.20 5.99
CA LYS A 5 -7.35 -0.03 6.75
C LYS A 5 -6.82 -1.13 5.85
N ASN A 6 -5.99 -2.00 6.41
CA ASN A 6 -5.47 -3.17 5.67
C ASN A 6 -6.59 -4.12 5.30
N LEU A 7 -6.46 -4.72 4.12
CA LEU A 7 -7.33 -5.79 3.64
C LEU A 7 -6.60 -7.12 3.86
N ASN A 8 -6.63 -7.63 5.09
CA ASN A 8 -5.91 -8.84 5.46
C ASN A 8 -6.46 -10.05 4.70
N GLY A 9 -5.55 -10.94 4.30
CA GLY A 9 -5.91 -12.15 3.59
C GLY A 9 -6.28 -11.95 2.12
N THR A 10 -6.03 -10.76 1.58
CA THR A 10 -6.43 -10.41 0.22
C THR A 10 -5.26 -10.23 -0.73
N ALA A 11 -4.08 -10.72 -0.36
CA ALA A 11 -2.89 -10.65 -1.21
C ALA A 11 -3.11 -11.50 -2.46
N GLY A 12 -3.84 -10.95 -3.42
CA GLY A 12 -4.15 -11.61 -4.67
C GLY A 12 -2.94 -11.69 -5.58
N ARG A 13 -3.18 -12.32 -6.74
CA ARG A 13 -2.14 -12.48 -7.75
C ARG A 13 -1.65 -11.13 -8.24
N VAL A 14 -0.32 -10.97 -8.29
CA VAL A 14 0.31 -9.80 -8.89
C VAL A 14 -0.08 -9.72 -10.37
N PRO A 15 -0.44 -8.53 -10.90
CA PRO A 15 -0.79 -8.40 -12.30
C PRO A 15 0.35 -8.81 -13.22
N TYR A 16 -0.01 -9.34 -14.38
CA TYR A 16 0.96 -9.74 -15.38
C TYR A 16 1.88 -8.56 -15.75
N GLY A 17 3.18 -8.85 -15.84
CA GLY A 17 4.18 -7.85 -16.20
C GLY A 17 4.82 -7.15 -15.03
N TYR A 18 4.44 -7.47 -13.79
CA TYR A 18 5.00 -6.88 -12.58
C TYR A 18 5.58 -7.96 -11.68
N ASP A 19 6.70 -7.65 -11.02
CA ASP A 19 7.38 -8.59 -10.13
C ASP A 19 6.68 -8.70 -8.78
N SER A 20 5.99 -7.65 -8.35
CA SER A 20 5.33 -7.57 -7.06
C SER A 20 4.31 -6.44 -7.08
N TRP A 21 3.46 -6.39 -6.07
CA TRP A 21 2.55 -5.26 -5.88
C TRP A 21 3.32 -3.95 -5.62
N LEU A 22 4.48 -4.03 -4.98
CA LEU A 22 5.32 -2.86 -4.77
C LEU A 22 5.85 -2.32 -6.11
N HIS A 23 6.31 -3.21 -6.99
CA HIS A 23 6.71 -2.84 -8.34
C HIS A 23 5.55 -2.23 -9.13
N PHE A 24 4.36 -2.80 -9.00
CA PHE A 24 3.14 -2.25 -9.61
C PHE A 24 2.89 -0.81 -9.16
N TRP A 25 2.98 -0.55 -7.85
CA TRP A 25 2.81 0.80 -7.31
C TRP A 25 3.86 1.76 -7.86
N GLU A 26 5.12 1.34 -7.89
CA GLU A 26 6.22 2.16 -8.42
C GLU A 26 5.99 2.50 -9.90
N SER A 27 5.56 1.52 -10.68
CA SER A 27 5.32 1.69 -12.11
C SER A 27 4.18 2.67 -12.38
N LYS A 28 3.10 2.58 -11.59
CA LYS A 28 1.93 3.43 -11.79
C LYS A 28 2.13 4.85 -11.28
N THR A 29 2.95 5.04 -10.24
CA THR A 29 3.21 6.37 -9.68
C THR A 29 4.41 7.06 -10.30
N GLY A 30 5.31 6.31 -10.92
CA GLY A 30 6.60 6.83 -11.37
C GLY A 30 7.55 7.14 -10.22
N GLN A 31 7.23 6.69 -9.00
CA GLN A 31 8.01 6.93 -7.80
C GLN A 31 8.67 5.63 -7.34
N ARG A 32 9.85 5.77 -6.73
CA ARG A 32 10.50 4.64 -6.09
C ARG A 32 10.02 4.52 -4.65
N ALA A 33 9.70 3.30 -4.22
CA ALA A 33 9.30 3.05 -2.84
C ALA A 33 10.55 3.08 -1.95
N ASN A 34 10.68 4.15 -1.16
CA ASN A 34 11.86 4.37 -0.31
C ASN A 34 11.57 4.25 1.18
N SER A 35 10.35 4.47 1.60
CA SER A 35 9.98 4.47 3.00
C SER A 35 8.56 3.97 3.19
N CYS A 36 8.28 3.44 4.39
CA CYS A 36 6.93 3.05 4.76
C CYS A 36 6.02 4.26 4.70
N ASN A 37 4.87 4.10 4.06
CA ASN A 37 3.97 5.21 3.76
C ASN A 37 3.10 5.60 4.95
N ARG A 38 3.07 4.80 6.03
CA ARG A 38 2.28 5.16 7.21
C ARG A 38 2.85 6.41 7.87
N VAL A 39 1.99 7.36 8.14
CA VAL A 39 2.37 8.59 8.83
C VAL A 39 2.94 8.23 10.20
N GLY A 40 4.17 8.69 10.47
CA GLY A 40 4.85 8.44 11.73
C GLY A 40 5.73 7.20 11.74
N CYS A 41 5.74 6.39 10.67
CA CYS A 41 6.63 5.23 10.59
C CYS A 41 8.00 5.65 10.05
N SER A 42 9.07 5.16 10.68
CA SER A 42 10.45 5.51 10.30
C SER A 42 11.15 4.42 9.48
N VAL A 43 10.46 3.33 9.17
CA VAL A 43 11.08 2.23 8.39
C VAL A 43 11.35 2.72 6.97
N SER A 44 12.56 2.50 6.48
CA SER A 44 12.97 2.90 5.14
C SER A 44 13.73 1.77 4.45
N GLY A 45 13.95 1.96 3.14
CA GLY A 45 14.61 0.95 2.32
C GLY A 45 13.59 0.06 1.62
N ARG A 46 13.70 0.00 0.29
CA ARG A 46 12.74 -0.75 -0.54
C ARG A 46 12.62 -2.22 -0.13
N SER A 47 13.73 -2.84 0.28
CA SER A 47 13.73 -4.24 0.69
C SER A 47 12.95 -4.50 1.99
N ASN A 48 12.64 -3.46 2.75
CA ASN A 48 11.87 -3.54 3.98
C ASN A 48 10.39 -3.22 3.77
N LEU A 49 9.96 -3.07 2.53
CA LEU A 49 8.60 -2.64 2.19
C LEU A 49 7.89 -3.69 1.35
N VAL A 50 6.56 -3.68 1.44
CA VAL A 50 5.68 -4.50 0.59
C VAL A 50 4.62 -3.62 -0.02
N GLY A 51 4.04 -4.05 -1.11
CA GLY A 51 2.86 -3.41 -1.69
C GLY A 51 1.62 -3.89 -0.96
N ALA A 52 1.18 -3.12 0.02
CA ALA A 52 0.06 -3.48 0.89
C ALA A 52 -1.27 -3.17 0.23
N HIS A 53 -2.24 -4.07 0.42
CA HIS A 53 -3.62 -3.85 -0.01
C HIS A 53 -4.38 -3.13 1.10
N VAL A 54 -4.94 -1.97 0.78
CA VAL A 54 -5.71 -1.18 1.73
C VAL A 54 -6.99 -0.68 1.09
N LYS A 55 -7.94 -0.28 1.93
CA LYS A 55 -9.12 0.44 1.49
C LYS A 55 -9.23 1.75 2.27
N LYS A 56 -9.89 2.72 1.68
CA LYS A 56 -10.15 4.01 2.33
C LYS A 56 -11.20 3.84 3.41
N VAL A 57 -10.98 4.50 4.55
CA VAL A 57 -11.93 4.56 5.65
C VAL A 57 -12.74 5.84 5.50
N ASP A 58 -13.97 5.83 6.01
CA ASP A 58 -14.88 6.99 5.96
C ASP A 58 -15.14 7.47 4.53
N SER A 59 -15.28 6.49 3.62
CA SER A 59 -15.49 6.77 2.21
C SER A 59 -16.52 5.79 1.63
N PHE A 60 -17.28 6.25 0.64
CA PHE A 60 -18.15 5.37 -0.14
C PHE A 60 -17.39 4.57 -1.18
N ASP A 61 -16.10 4.86 -1.36
CA ASP A 61 -15.23 4.16 -2.29
C ASP A 61 -14.80 2.83 -1.68
N ASN A 62 -15.28 1.72 -2.23
CA ASN A 62 -14.94 0.37 -1.77
C ASN A 62 -13.80 -0.25 -2.57
N SER A 63 -13.12 0.53 -3.41
CA SER A 63 -11.99 0.04 -4.20
C SER A 63 -10.83 -0.38 -3.31
N TRP A 64 -10.04 -1.31 -3.81
CA TRP A 64 -8.80 -1.75 -3.17
C TRP A 64 -7.63 -0.98 -3.78
N TYR A 65 -6.70 -0.61 -2.92
CA TYR A 65 -5.55 0.21 -3.31
C TYR A 65 -4.25 -0.42 -2.83
N ILE A 66 -3.17 -0.08 -3.51
CA ILE A 66 -1.82 -0.49 -3.12
C ILE A 66 -1.07 0.73 -2.59
N VAL A 67 -0.33 0.52 -1.52
CA VAL A 67 0.55 1.54 -0.93
C VAL A 67 1.74 0.84 -0.28
N PRO A 68 2.95 1.42 -0.33
CA PRO A 68 4.12 0.80 0.32
C PRO A 68 4.02 0.85 1.84
N LEU A 69 4.12 -0.29 2.50
CA LEU A 69 4.16 -0.38 3.96
C LEU A 69 5.26 -1.34 4.39
N CYS A 70 5.82 -1.13 5.57
CA CYS A 70 6.67 -2.14 6.21
C CYS A 70 5.80 -3.32 6.64
N GLN A 71 6.44 -4.45 6.93
CA GLN A 71 5.70 -5.67 7.28
C GLN A 71 4.83 -5.48 8.52
N ALA A 72 5.35 -4.82 9.54
CA ALA A 72 4.60 -4.58 10.77
C ALA A 72 3.32 -3.77 10.51
N ASP A 73 3.44 -2.71 9.71
CA ASP A 73 2.27 -1.89 9.39
C ASP A 73 1.30 -2.61 8.44
N ASN A 74 1.82 -3.46 7.57
CA ASN A 74 0.98 -4.28 6.69
C ASN A 74 0.14 -5.31 7.47
N MET A 75 0.53 -5.62 8.70
CA MET A 75 -0.17 -6.58 9.55
C MET A 75 -1.11 -5.92 10.56
N ARG A 76 -1.20 -4.59 10.56
CA ARG A 76 -2.08 -3.89 11.51
C ARG A 76 -3.55 -4.20 11.21
N SER A 77 -4.33 -4.36 12.29
CA SER A 77 -5.77 -4.56 12.18
C SER A 77 -6.56 -3.28 12.44
N ASP A 78 -5.90 -2.21 12.86
CA ASP A 78 -6.52 -0.91 13.13
C ASP A 78 -6.46 0.00 11.90
N GLU A 79 -7.13 1.13 11.99
CA GLU A 79 -7.09 2.17 10.97
C GLU A 79 -5.89 3.07 11.20
N PHE A 80 -5.31 3.58 10.12
CA PHE A 80 -4.14 4.47 10.21
C PHE A 80 -4.08 5.39 8.99
N TYR A 81 -3.22 6.40 9.07
CA TYR A 81 -3.04 7.37 7.99
C TYR A 81 -1.81 7.04 7.16
N VAL A 82 -1.93 7.26 5.86
CA VAL A 82 -0.82 7.15 4.91
C VAL A 82 -0.71 8.46 4.12
N TYR A 83 0.48 8.72 3.58
CA TYR A 83 0.70 9.90 2.76
C TYR A 83 0.12 9.74 1.35
N GLY A 84 0.19 8.56 0.78
CA GLY A 84 -0.16 8.31 -0.60
C GLY A 84 1.03 8.52 -1.54
N PRO A 85 0.81 8.46 -2.85
CA PRO A 85 -0.48 8.16 -3.47
C PRO A 85 -0.89 6.71 -3.29
N LEU A 86 -2.20 6.47 -3.38
CA LEU A 86 -2.76 5.12 -3.44
C LEU A 86 -2.97 4.77 -4.91
N VAL A 87 -2.65 3.53 -5.28
CA VAL A 87 -2.86 3.05 -6.66
C VAL A 87 -3.95 1.99 -6.65
N PRO A 88 -5.03 2.16 -7.41
CA PRO A 88 -6.07 1.13 -7.48
C PRO A 88 -5.50 -0.18 -8.02
N VAL A 89 -5.94 -1.30 -7.46
CA VAL A 89 -5.42 -2.62 -7.88
C VAL A 89 -5.74 -2.94 -9.34
N ASN A 90 -6.74 -2.28 -9.92
CA ASN A 90 -7.13 -2.47 -11.31
C ASN A 90 -6.64 -1.34 -12.23
N ALA A 91 -5.70 -0.56 -11.77
CA ALA A 91 -5.16 0.56 -12.54
C ALA A 91 -4.41 0.07 -13.81
#